data_5e79128e1441efa850e52db94c844b95
#
_entry.id   5e79128e1441efa850e52db94c844b95
#
_cell.length_a   1.000
_cell.length_b   1.000
_cell.length_c   1.000
_cell.angle_alpha   90.00
_cell.angle_beta   90.00
_cell.angle_gamma   90.00
#
_symmetry.space_group_name_H-M   'P 1'
#
loop_
_entity.id
_entity.type
_entity.pdbx_description
1 polymer ?
#
loop_
_entity_poly.entity_id
_entity_poly.type
_entity_poly.pdbx_seq_one_letter_code
_entity_poly.pdbx_strand_id
1 'polypeptide(L)'
;MKTSNDTDLIVIDGVSHTFNTNSGNLPVLDRLTLSVPENGFSAIVGPSGCGKSTVTRLVAGLLKPDEGSVWLQGEKVTSPRSTVGMAFQNPVLLEWRSILKNVMLPLEIVPNDLSPSDREARARDLGLRKNGSPPRP
;
A
#
# COMPACT_ATOMS: atom_id res chain seq x y z
N MET A 1 -23.05 12.81 3.04
CA MET A 1 -22.53 14.08 3.56
C MET A 1 -21.02 14.00 3.54
N LYS A 2 -20.35 14.64 2.55
CA LYS A 2 -18.88 14.66 2.44
C LYS A 2 -18.32 15.51 3.56
N THR A 3 -17.74 14.91 4.58
CA THR A 3 -16.81 15.57 5.50
C THR A 3 -15.40 15.03 5.25
N SER A 4 -14.97 15.10 3.99
CA SER A 4 -13.54 15.02 3.68
C SER A 4 -13.02 16.46 3.73
N ASN A 5 -12.19 16.78 4.71
CA ASN A 5 -11.33 17.95 4.59
C ASN A 5 -10.50 17.75 3.31
N ASP A 6 -10.35 18.79 2.49
CA ASP A 6 -9.54 18.78 1.26
C ASP A 6 -8.05 18.42 1.48
N THR A 7 -7.68 18.06 2.71
CA THR A 7 -6.32 17.76 3.18
C THR A 7 -6.11 16.28 3.55
N ASP A 8 -7.13 15.42 3.41
CA ASP A 8 -6.99 14.00 3.77
C ASP A 8 -6.43 13.20 2.60
N LEU A 9 -5.27 12.56 2.83
CA LEU A 9 -4.60 11.69 1.86
C LEU A 9 -5.42 10.41 1.62
N ILE A 10 -5.93 9.81 2.70
CA ILE A 10 -6.73 8.58 2.65
C ILE A 10 -8.05 8.84 3.37
N VAL A 11 -9.15 8.45 2.76
CA VAL A 11 -10.46 8.42 3.39
C VAL A 11 -11.08 7.03 3.20
N ILE A 12 -11.46 6.40 4.29
CA ILE A 12 -12.25 5.17 4.33
C ILE A 12 -13.63 5.58 4.85
N ASP A 13 -14.66 5.34 4.06
CA ASP A 13 -16.03 5.78 4.34
C ASP A 13 -16.99 4.60 4.37
N GLY A 14 -17.42 4.22 5.57
CA GLY A 14 -18.41 3.18 5.82
C GLY A 14 -18.05 1.80 5.25
N VAL A 15 -16.77 1.43 5.26
CA VAL A 15 -16.29 0.21 4.62
C VAL A 15 -16.64 -1.05 5.43
N SER A 16 -17.34 -1.97 4.80
CA SER A 16 -17.53 -3.35 5.27
C SER A 16 -16.81 -4.33 4.34
N HIS A 17 -16.27 -5.40 4.91
CA HIS A 17 -15.64 -6.47 4.14
C HIS A 17 -15.73 -7.82 4.83
N THR A 18 -16.12 -8.85 4.05
CA THR A 18 -16.33 -10.22 4.51
C THR A 18 -15.55 -11.18 3.61
N PHE A 19 -14.74 -12.05 4.20
CA PHE A 19 -14.10 -13.13 3.45
C PHE A 19 -15.00 -14.35 3.36
N ASN A 20 -15.14 -14.90 2.15
CA ASN A 20 -15.77 -16.20 1.93
C ASN A 20 -14.71 -17.28 2.18
N THR A 21 -14.92 -18.11 3.20
CA THR A 21 -14.03 -19.21 3.56
C THR A 21 -14.74 -20.55 3.38
N ASN A 22 -14.00 -21.65 3.35
CA ASN A 22 -14.58 -23.01 3.29
C ASN A 22 -15.49 -23.32 4.49
N SER A 23 -15.31 -22.62 5.60
CA SER A 23 -16.11 -22.75 6.83
C SER A 23 -17.25 -21.74 6.93
N GLY A 24 -17.47 -20.90 5.92
CA GLY A 24 -18.52 -19.89 5.88
C GLY A 24 -17.99 -18.47 5.73
N ASN A 25 -18.87 -17.51 5.83
CA ASN A 25 -18.55 -16.10 5.69
C ASN A 25 -17.92 -15.56 6.98
N LEU A 26 -16.76 -14.95 6.87
CA LEU A 26 -16.02 -14.31 7.95
C LEU A 26 -16.08 -12.77 7.79
N PRO A 27 -16.97 -12.06 8.52
CA PRO A 27 -16.96 -10.61 8.53
C PRO A 27 -15.70 -10.09 9.24
N VAL A 28 -14.97 -9.18 8.61
CA VAL A 28 -13.69 -8.66 9.11
C VAL A 28 -13.75 -7.16 9.37
N LEU A 29 -14.51 -6.44 8.56
CA LEU A 29 -14.75 -5.01 8.76
C LEU A 29 -16.25 -4.74 8.72
N ASP A 30 -16.73 -3.91 9.64
CA ASP A 30 -18.12 -3.46 9.71
C ASP A 30 -18.16 -1.94 9.79
N ARG A 31 -18.58 -1.30 8.69
CA ARG A 31 -18.78 0.15 8.53
C ARG A 31 -17.63 1.01 9.05
N LEU A 32 -16.39 0.54 8.81
CA LEU A 32 -15.21 1.28 9.21
C LEU A 32 -15.15 2.64 8.52
N THR A 33 -15.01 3.70 9.31
CA THR A 33 -14.77 5.06 8.82
C THR A 33 -13.55 5.64 9.52
N LEU A 34 -12.57 6.09 8.72
CA LEU A 34 -11.37 6.77 9.20
C LEU A 34 -10.77 7.64 8.10
N SER A 35 -9.98 8.63 8.48
CA SER A 35 -9.18 9.41 7.55
C SER A 35 -7.73 9.53 8.00
N VAL A 36 -6.83 9.74 7.04
CA VAL A 36 -5.41 9.95 7.26
C VAL A 36 -5.01 11.24 6.55
N PRO A 37 -4.50 12.23 7.27
CA PRO A 37 -4.10 13.51 6.68
C PRO A 37 -2.88 13.34 5.76
N GLU A 38 -2.73 14.24 4.82
CA GLU A 38 -1.54 14.34 3.97
C GLU A 38 -0.31 14.64 4.83
N ASN A 39 0.83 14.04 4.46
CA ASN A 39 2.11 14.15 5.21
C ASN A 39 2.03 13.72 6.68
N GLY A 40 0.98 12.99 7.07
CA GLY A 40 0.80 12.45 8.40
C GLY A 40 1.39 11.03 8.56
N PHE A 41 1.58 10.64 9.82
CA PHE A 41 1.84 9.25 10.20
C PHE A 41 0.63 8.71 10.95
N SER A 42 0.12 7.56 10.54
CA SER A 42 -1.00 6.89 11.21
C SER A 42 -0.66 5.43 11.48
N ALA A 43 -1.03 4.93 12.64
CA ALA A 43 -0.85 3.55 13.02
C ALA A 43 -2.17 2.90 13.39
N ILE A 44 -2.42 1.69 12.85
CA ILE A 44 -3.57 0.85 13.21
C ILE A 44 -3.09 -0.19 14.20
N VAL A 45 -3.59 -0.11 15.43
CA VAL A 45 -3.24 -1.00 16.53
C VAL A 45 -4.43 -1.89 16.89
N GLY A 46 -4.15 -3.13 17.24
CA GLY A 46 -5.18 -4.08 17.66
C GLY A 46 -4.67 -5.53 17.66
N PRO A 47 -5.44 -6.48 18.19
CA PRO A 47 -5.06 -7.88 18.28
C PRO A 47 -4.86 -8.52 16.91
N SER A 48 -4.25 -9.72 16.87
CA SER A 48 -4.15 -10.48 15.63
C SER A 48 -5.54 -10.84 15.09
N GLY A 49 -5.73 -10.75 13.77
CA GLY A 49 -7.00 -11.09 13.13
C GLY A 49 -8.05 -9.97 13.11
N CYS A 50 -7.85 -8.82 13.76
CA CYS A 50 -8.86 -7.73 13.81
C CYS A 50 -8.98 -6.89 12.52
N GLY A 51 -8.45 -7.33 11.39
CA GLY A 51 -8.65 -6.66 10.10
C GLY A 51 -7.59 -5.64 9.67
N LYS A 52 -6.49 -5.41 10.44
CA LYS A 52 -5.43 -4.44 10.08
C LYS A 52 -4.88 -4.62 8.68
N SER A 53 -4.50 -5.84 8.33
CA SER A 53 -3.98 -6.17 7.00
C SER A 53 -5.06 -6.07 5.91
N THR A 54 -6.33 -6.22 6.26
CA THR A 54 -7.44 -6.02 5.33
C THR A 54 -7.57 -4.55 4.98
N VAL A 55 -7.50 -3.66 5.97
CA VAL A 55 -7.54 -2.21 5.76
C VAL A 55 -6.40 -1.77 4.84
N THR A 56 -5.16 -2.20 5.10
CA THR A 56 -4.02 -1.83 4.23
C THR A 56 -4.17 -2.35 2.81
N ARG A 57 -4.71 -3.55 2.61
CA ARG A 57 -4.99 -4.10 1.26
C ARG A 57 -6.10 -3.35 0.53
N LEU A 58 -7.14 -2.90 1.23
CA LEU A 58 -8.21 -2.07 0.68
C LEU A 58 -7.66 -0.71 0.23
N VAL A 59 -6.83 -0.06 1.05
CA VAL A 59 -6.18 1.22 0.70
C VAL A 59 -5.24 1.06 -0.50
N ALA A 60 -4.52 -0.07 -0.58
CA ALA A 60 -3.65 -0.37 -1.72
C ALA A 60 -4.41 -0.77 -3.00
N GLY A 61 -5.74 -0.94 -2.94
CA GLY A 61 -6.55 -1.40 -4.07
C GLY A 61 -6.39 -2.89 -4.41
N LEU A 62 -5.78 -3.67 -3.50
CA LEU A 62 -5.62 -5.12 -3.64
C LEU A 62 -6.88 -5.90 -3.25
N LEU A 63 -7.78 -5.25 -2.52
CA LEU A 63 -9.11 -5.75 -2.19
C LEU A 63 -10.14 -4.69 -2.53
N LYS A 64 -11.36 -5.12 -2.83
CA LYS A 64 -12.52 -4.24 -2.98
C LYS A 64 -13.39 -4.36 -1.73
N PRO A 65 -13.93 -3.27 -1.19
CA PRO A 65 -14.90 -3.33 -0.12
C PRO A 65 -16.22 -3.93 -0.65
N ASP A 66 -16.95 -4.64 0.22
CA ASP A 66 -18.31 -5.12 -0.09
C ASP A 66 -19.29 -3.95 -0.03
N GLU A 67 -19.10 -3.04 0.95
CA GLU A 67 -19.86 -1.80 1.12
C GLU A 67 -18.93 -0.64 1.42
N GLY A 68 -19.41 0.57 1.18
CA GLY A 68 -18.64 1.80 1.41
C GLY A 68 -17.63 2.10 0.31
N SER A 69 -16.63 2.91 0.63
CA SER A 69 -15.61 3.31 -0.35
C SER A 69 -14.31 3.75 0.30
N VAL A 70 -13.21 3.55 -0.44
CA VAL A 70 -11.88 4.03 -0.09
C VAL A 70 -11.46 5.07 -1.11
N TRP A 71 -10.89 6.16 -0.64
CA TRP A 71 -10.39 7.27 -1.44
C TRP A 71 -8.93 7.51 -1.13
N LEU A 72 -8.15 7.79 -2.14
CA LEU A 72 -6.73 8.15 -2.04
C LEU A 72 -6.51 9.39 -2.88
N GLN A 73 -6.00 10.46 -2.26
CA GLN A 73 -5.78 11.76 -2.92
C GLN A 73 -7.04 12.29 -3.65
N GLY A 74 -8.22 12.14 -3.02
CA GLY A 74 -9.49 12.57 -3.59
C GLY A 74 -10.05 11.67 -4.69
N GLU A 75 -9.35 10.62 -5.09
CA GLU A 75 -9.82 9.68 -6.10
C GLU A 75 -10.23 8.33 -5.47
N LYS A 76 -11.34 7.76 -5.94
CA LYS A 76 -11.83 6.47 -5.46
C LYS A 76 -10.88 5.34 -5.87
N VAL A 77 -10.49 4.51 -4.89
CA VAL A 77 -9.63 3.34 -5.10
C VAL A 77 -10.48 2.20 -5.66
N THR A 78 -10.25 1.83 -6.91
CA THR A 78 -10.93 0.73 -7.60
C THR A 78 -9.99 -0.37 -8.06
N SER A 79 -8.67 -0.07 -8.09
CA SER A 79 -7.59 -0.96 -8.50
C SER A 79 -6.27 -0.52 -7.86
N PRO A 80 -5.22 -1.38 -7.86
CA PRO A 80 -3.90 -1.01 -7.38
C PRO A 80 -3.35 0.22 -8.10
N ARG A 81 -2.67 1.10 -7.33
CA ARG A 81 -2.08 2.34 -7.84
C ARG A 81 -0.57 2.31 -7.72
N SER A 82 0.13 2.77 -8.75
CA SER A 82 1.60 2.87 -8.78
C SER A 82 2.17 3.86 -7.75
N THR A 83 1.34 4.77 -7.24
CA THR A 83 1.72 5.75 -6.21
C THR A 83 1.74 5.17 -4.79
N VAL A 84 1.18 3.96 -4.60
CA VAL A 84 1.13 3.29 -3.30
C VAL A 84 2.27 2.29 -3.18
N GLY A 85 3.22 2.56 -2.29
CA GLY A 85 4.22 1.57 -1.86
C GLY A 85 3.70 0.75 -0.68
N MET A 86 3.85 -0.57 -0.73
CA MET A 86 3.47 -1.48 0.36
C MET A 86 4.65 -2.33 0.78
N ALA A 87 4.97 -2.30 2.08
CA ALA A 87 5.90 -3.24 2.69
C ALA A 87 5.12 -4.36 3.39
N PHE A 88 5.41 -5.60 3.03
CA PHE A 88 4.77 -6.77 3.64
C PHE A 88 5.52 -7.23 4.87
N GLN A 89 4.81 -7.82 5.82
CA GLN A 89 5.39 -8.37 7.05
C GLN A 89 6.42 -9.48 6.74
N ASN A 90 6.15 -10.30 5.72
CA ASN A 90 7.08 -11.29 5.19
C ASN A 90 7.49 -10.84 3.79
N PRO A 91 8.63 -10.14 3.65
CA PRO A 91 9.12 -9.75 2.33
C PRO A 91 9.54 -11.02 1.56
N VAL A 92 8.95 -11.22 0.40
CA VAL A 92 9.29 -12.35 -0.48
C VAL A 92 10.09 -11.79 -1.65
N LEU A 93 11.36 -12.21 -1.71
CA LEU A 93 12.16 -12.02 -2.92
C LEU A 93 11.77 -13.09 -3.95
N LEU A 94 11.79 -12.72 -5.20
CA LEU A 94 11.63 -13.69 -6.30
C LEU A 94 12.91 -14.53 -6.37
N GLU A 95 12.84 -15.80 -5.99
CA GLU A 95 14.00 -16.69 -5.83
C GLU A 95 14.78 -16.93 -7.13
N TRP A 96 14.09 -16.84 -8.29
CA TRP A 96 14.70 -16.96 -9.62
C TRP A 96 15.36 -15.67 -10.12
N ARG A 97 15.39 -14.61 -9.30
CA ARG A 97 16.04 -13.33 -9.60
C ARG A 97 17.18 -13.05 -8.63
N SER A 98 18.24 -12.42 -9.12
CA SER A 98 19.27 -11.90 -8.23
C SER A 98 18.72 -10.81 -7.30
N ILE A 99 19.40 -10.52 -6.18
CA ILE A 99 19.01 -9.45 -5.24
C ILE A 99 18.88 -8.12 -5.98
N LEU A 100 19.84 -7.75 -6.83
CA LEU A 100 19.79 -6.53 -7.62
C LEU A 100 18.55 -6.47 -8.51
N LYS A 101 18.21 -7.56 -9.19
CA LYS A 101 17.01 -7.64 -10.04
C LYS A 101 15.72 -7.58 -9.23
N ASN A 102 15.71 -8.07 -7.99
CA ASN A 102 14.57 -7.89 -7.08
C ASN A 102 14.42 -6.43 -6.66
N VAL A 103 15.52 -5.72 -6.35
CA VAL A 103 15.48 -4.28 -6.02
C VAL A 103 15.06 -3.44 -7.23
N MET A 104 15.43 -3.86 -8.44
CA MET A 104 15.04 -3.18 -9.69
C MET A 104 13.57 -3.42 -10.06
N LEU A 105 12.91 -4.44 -9.55
CA LEU A 105 11.58 -4.86 -9.97
C LEU A 105 10.54 -3.72 -9.99
N PRO A 106 10.43 -2.85 -8.98
CA PRO A 106 9.50 -1.72 -9.03
C PRO A 106 9.80 -0.74 -10.18
N LEU A 107 11.09 -0.54 -10.52
CA LEU A 107 11.52 0.33 -11.62
C LEU A 107 11.29 -0.30 -13.00
N GLU A 108 11.08 -1.62 -13.07
CA GLU A 108 10.72 -2.33 -14.31
C GLU A 108 9.20 -2.32 -14.55
N ILE A 109 8.41 -2.40 -13.47
CA ILE A 109 6.94 -2.53 -13.54
C ILE A 109 6.26 -1.16 -13.66
N VAL A 110 6.75 -0.17 -12.89
CA VAL A 110 6.16 1.17 -12.89
C VAL A 110 6.70 1.95 -14.09
N PRO A 111 5.82 2.51 -14.95
CA PRO A 111 6.25 3.35 -16.06
C PRO A 111 7.14 4.51 -15.57
N ASN A 112 8.30 4.65 -16.16
CA ASN A 112 9.26 5.73 -15.89
C ASN A 112 10.19 5.93 -17.10
N ASP A 113 10.81 7.09 -17.19
CA ASP A 113 11.69 7.49 -18.29
C ASP A 113 13.17 7.07 -18.09
N LEU A 114 13.46 6.25 -17.08
CA LEU A 114 14.82 5.82 -16.77
C LEU A 114 15.31 4.80 -17.79
N SER A 115 16.53 5.00 -18.28
CA SER A 115 17.23 3.99 -19.08
C SER A 115 17.52 2.72 -18.25
N PRO A 116 17.76 1.56 -18.86
CA PRO A 116 18.15 0.34 -18.13
C PRO A 116 19.39 0.55 -17.24
N SER A 117 20.38 1.31 -17.71
CA SER A 117 21.59 1.65 -16.93
C SER A 117 21.29 2.53 -15.72
N ASP A 118 20.39 3.51 -15.87
CA ASP A 118 20.00 4.40 -14.77
C ASP A 118 19.20 3.68 -13.70
N ARG A 119 18.32 2.75 -14.11
CA ARG A 119 17.58 1.87 -13.18
C ARG A 119 18.53 1.02 -12.35
N GLU A 120 19.56 0.44 -12.98
CA GLU A 120 20.55 -0.35 -12.28
C GLU A 120 21.40 0.52 -11.34
N ALA A 121 21.86 1.68 -11.77
CA ALA A 121 22.61 2.61 -10.93
C ALA A 121 21.78 3.03 -9.70
N ARG A 122 20.51 3.37 -9.89
CA ARG A 122 19.59 3.74 -8.80
C ARG A 122 19.32 2.57 -7.84
N ALA A 123 19.15 1.37 -8.36
CA ALA A 123 18.98 0.18 -7.51
C ALA A 123 20.23 -0.14 -6.69
N ARG A 124 21.43 0.03 -7.24
CA ARG A 124 22.69 -0.13 -6.52
C ARG A 124 22.85 0.92 -5.41
N ASP A 125 22.53 2.20 -5.69
CA ASP A 125 22.58 3.27 -4.68
C ASP A 125 21.63 3.00 -3.52
N LEU A 126 20.42 2.55 -3.78
CA LEU A 126 19.44 2.16 -2.75
C LEU A 126 19.89 0.93 -1.94
N GLY A 127 20.45 -0.08 -2.60
CA GLY A 127 20.90 -1.31 -1.95
C GLY A 127 22.23 -1.17 -1.19
N LEU A 128 23.07 -0.19 -1.56
CA LEU A 128 24.36 0.06 -0.93
C LEU A 128 24.33 1.14 0.16
N ARG A 129 23.18 1.81 0.37
CA ARG A 129 23.04 2.74 1.50
C ARG A 129 23.13 1.97 2.80
N LYS A 130 24.36 1.82 3.30
CA LYS A 130 24.61 1.41 4.67
C LYS A 130 23.93 2.40 5.61
N ASN A 131 23.21 1.87 6.58
CA ASN A 131 22.54 2.55 7.69
C ASN A 131 23.05 3.98 7.94
N GLY A 132 22.20 4.99 7.74
CA GLY A 132 22.36 6.30 8.34
C GLY A 132 22.89 7.44 7.47
N SER A 133 23.13 7.25 6.19
CA SER A 133 23.52 8.39 5.32
C SER A 133 22.26 9.10 4.79
N PRO A 134 22.14 10.43 5.00
CA PRO A 134 21.02 11.20 4.45
C PRO A 134 21.05 11.20 2.91
N PRO A 135 19.91 11.41 2.23
CA PRO A 135 19.89 11.57 0.78
C PRO A 135 20.80 12.72 0.36
N ARG A 136 21.62 12.47 -0.66
CA ARG A 136 22.37 13.57 -1.31
C ARG A 136 21.37 14.47 -2.03
N PRO A 137 21.62 15.79 -2.00
CA PRO A 137 20.77 16.78 -2.66
C PRO A 137 20.66 16.56 -4.17
#